data_77c20ce34b1efe17cf88203ec167409c
#
_entry.id   77c20ce34b1efe17cf88203ec167409c
#
_cell.length_a   1.000
_cell.length_b   1.000
_cell.length_c   1.000
_cell.angle_alpha   90.00
_cell.angle_beta   90.00
_cell.angle_gamma   90.00
#
_symmetry.space_group_name_H-M   'P 1'
#
loop_
_entity.id
_entity.type
_entity.pdbx_description
1 polymer ?
#
loop_
_entity_poly.entity_id
_entity_poly.type
_entity_poly.pdbx_seq_one_letter_code
_entity_poly.pdbx_strand_id
1 'polypeptide(L)'
;MLYIDLETRSNCDLIFHGLRRYAEDPSTQVICMAYAFDDGDIEFWWHYEPFPKSVTDYFKSGEPIMAHNAEFERHLFDFVITADYDFDPPAVEQWRCSMALALVSGYPAGLGRLAKALKLPTQKQSQGTRLIREYCCANHLTEFKEGDKELMQTYCEYDVLVMREAVKRLRPMSDDEWQEYHLNQRINDRGIPVDVDFCASALSYSGVIADDANAEISKLTGGLMTKHTQRKS
;
A
#
# COMPACT_ATOMS: atom_id res chain seq x y z
N MET A 1 1.44 7.80 -20.80
CA MET A 1 1.65 7.18 -19.45
C MET A 1 1.15 8.15 -18.39
N LEU A 2 0.20 7.72 -17.56
CA LEU A 2 -0.22 8.49 -16.39
C LEU A 2 0.55 7.99 -15.17
N TYR A 3 1.21 8.88 -14.43
CA TYR A 3 1.89 8.60 -13.16
C TYR A 3 1.00 9.07 -12.03
N ILE A 4 0.80 8.24 -11.00
CA ILE A 4 -0.08 8.54 -9.85
C ILE A 4 0.60 8.15 -8.55
N ASP A 5 0.42 8.97 -7.50
CA ASP A 5 0.74 8.67 -6.11
C ASP A 5 -0.39 9.16 -5.22
N LEU A 6 -0.78 8.38 -4.22
CA LEU A 6 -1.89 8.65 -3.30
C LEU A 6 -1.40 8.72 -1.86
N GLU A 7 -1.92 9.68 -1.11
CA GLU A 7 -1.81 9.68 0.34
C GLU A 7 -3.15 9.34 0.97
N THR A 8 -3.12 8.48 1.97
CA THR A 8 -4.33 7.94 2.61
C THR A 8 -4.27 8.01 4.11
N ARG A 9 -5.41 7.91 4.77
CA ARG A 9 -5.53 7.72 6.21
C ARG A 9 -6.51 6.62 6.54
N SER A 10 -6.25 5.92 7.66
CA SER A 10 -7.13 4.87 8.16
C SER A 10 -6.89 4.60 9.64
N ASN A 11 -7.92 4.11 10.33
CA ASN A 11 -7.78 3.50 11.64
C ASN A 11 -7.36 2.02 11.55
N CYS A 12 -7.43 1.43 10.36
CA CYS A 12 -6.94 0.09 10.08
C CYS A 12 -5.41 0.11 9.94
N ASP A 13 -4.71 -0.71 10.73
CA ASP A 13 -3.26 -0.86 10.61
C ASP A 13 -2.90 -1.68 9.36
N LEU A 14 -2.33 -1.01 8.36
CA LEU A 14 -1.94 -1.61 7.09
C LEU A 14 -0.94 -2.77 7.26
N ILE A 15 0.01 -2.64 8.19
CA ILE A 15 1.06 -3.64 8.41
C ILE A 15 0.47 -4.90 9.04
N PHE A 16 -0.44 -4.74 9.98
CA PHE A 16 -1.05 -5.84 10.70
C PHE A 16 -2.15 -6.55 9.90
N HIS A 17 -3.00 -5.79 9.20
CA HIS A 17 -4.18 -6.32 8.53
C HIS A 17 -3.99 -6.61 7.03
N GLY A 18 -2.94 -6.04 6.42
CA GLY A 18 -2.68 -6.13 4.98
C GLY A 18 -3.53 -5.16 4.15
N LEU A 19 -3.13 -5.02 2.89
CA LEU A 19 -3.67 -4.00 1.98
C LEU A 19 -5.17 -4.16 1.70
N ARG A 20 -5.63 -5.38 1.41
CA ARG A 20 -7.04 -5.63 1.10
C ARG A 20 -7.96 -5.16 2.23
N ARG A 21 -7.63 -5.57 3.44
CA ARG A 21 -8.40 -5.21 4.64
C ARG A 21 -8.35 -3.71 4.93
N TYR A 22 -7.18 -3.09 4.69
CA TYR A 22 -7.00 -1.66 4.80
C TYR A 22 -7.91 -0.90 3.81
N ALA A 23 -7.92 -1.30 2.53
CA ALA A 23 -8.71 -0.65 1.49
C ALA A 23 -10.24 -0.85 1.69
N GLU A 24 -10.67 -1.98 2.24
CA GLU A 24 -12.07 -2.27 2.54
C GLU A 24 -12.56 -1.66 3.87
N ASP A 25 -11.66 -1.13 4.71
CA ASP A 25 -12.04 -0.57 6.00
C ASP A 25 -12.79 0.76 5.82
N PRO A 26 -13.97 0.93 6.43
CA PRO A 26 -14.80 2.13 6.24
C PRO A 26 -14.16 3.41 6.77
N SER A 27 -13.08 3.32 7.55
CA SER A 27 -12.31 4.48 8.01
C SER A 27 -11.24 4.91 7.02
N THR A 28 -10.99 4.11 5.97
CA THR A 28 -9.96 4.42 4.99
C THR A 28 -10.45 5.50 4.04
N GLN A 29 -9.65 6.54 3.91
CA GLN A 29 -9.92 7.69 3.06
C GLN A 29 -8.66 8.06 2.27
N VAL A 30 -8.84 8.43 1.00
CA VAL A 30 -7.79 9.10 0.25
C VAL A 30 -7.75 10.56 0.69
N ILE A 31 -6.57 11.06 1.05
CA ILE A 31 -6.36 12.46 1.46
C ILE A 31 -6.14 13.32 0.22
N CYS A 32 -5.23 12.89 -0.65
CA CYS A 32 -4.84 13.61 -1.84
C CYS A 32 -4.20 12.67 -2.88
N MET A 33 -4.07 13.20 -4.09
CA MET A 33 -3.41 12.54 -5.22
C MET A 33 -2.51 13.55 -5.94
N ALA A 34 -1.27 13.16 -6.19
CA ALA A 34 -0.43 13.81 -7.19
C ALA A 34 -0.42 12.97 -8.47
N TYR A 35 -0.46 13.60 -9.63
CA TYR A 35 -0.44 12.89 -10.90
C TYR A 35 0.21 13.71 -12.01
N ALA A 36 0.70 13.02 -13.04
CA ALA A 36 1.27 13.67 -14.21
C ALA A 36 1.06 12.81 -15.45
N PHE A 37 0.77 13.46 -16.58
CA PHE A 37 0.72 12.80 -17.89
C PHE A 37 2.08 12.92 -18.58
N ASP A 38 2.70 11.79 -18.91
CA ASP A 38 4.02 11.71 -19.54
C ASP A 38 5.07 12.61 -18.85
N ASP A 39 5.67 13.54 -19.57
CA ASP A 39 6.63 14.50 -19.06
C ASP A 39 6.01 15.87 -18.71
N GLY A 40 4.67 15.96 -18.66
CA GLY A 40 3.95 17.17 -18.30
C GLY A 40 4.15 17.60 -16.85
N ASP A 41 3.55 18.73 -16.50
CA ASP A 41 3.57 19.26 -15.15
C ASP A 41 2.88 18.29 -14.19
N ILE A 42 3.30 18.30 -12.92
CA ILE A 42 2.64 17.51 -11.89
C ILE A 42 1.40 18.30 -11.44
N GLU A 43 0.26 17.67 -11.56
CA GLU A 43 -1.03 18.16 -11.11
C GLU A 43 -1.36 17.54 -9.75
N PHE A 44 -2.22 18.22 -8.98
CA PHE A 44 -2.56 17.81 -7.63
C PHE A 44 -4.06 17.89 -7.39
N TRP A 45 -4.59 16.98 -6.57
CA TRP A 45 -5.98 16.92 -6.19
C TRP A 45 -6.14 16.61 -4.69
N TRP A 46 -7.05 17.34 -4.02
CA TRP A 46 -7.51 17.05 -2.67
C TRP A 46 -8.86 16.36 -2.68
N HIS A 47 -9.08 15.41 -1.76
CA HIS A 47 -10.31 14.60 -1.69
C HIS A 47 -11.62 15.40 -1.57
N TYR A 48 -11.58 16.63 -1.13
CA TYR A 48 -12.76 17.51 -1.04
C TYR A 48 -13.03 18.30 -2.32
N GLU A 49 -12.23 18.16 -3.34
CA GLU A 49 -12.40 18.75 -4.66
C GLU A 49 -13.06 17.76 -5.62
N PRO A 50 -13.73 18.22 -6.69
CA PRO A 50 -14.22 17.31 -7.73
C PRO A 50 -13.06 16.47 -8.29
N PHE A 51 -13.31 15.17 -8.49
CA PHE A 51 -12.27 14.29 -9.02
C PHE A 51 -11.85 14.72 -10.43
N PRO A 52 -10.55 14.75 -10.79
CA PRO A 52 -10.06 15.27 -12.06
C PRO A 52 -10.60 14.51 -13.26
N LYS A 53 -11.36 15.21 -14.12
CA LYS A 53 -11.92 14.60 -15.33
C LYS A 53 -10.85 14.10 -16.30
N SER A 54 -9.71 14.74 -16.38
CA SER A 54 -8.57 14.32 -17.19
C SER A 54 -8.10 12.90 -16.82
N VAL A 55 -8.11 12.57 -15.52
CA VAL A 55 -7.73 11.25 -15.01
C VAL A 55 -8.79 10.20 -15.35
N THR A 56 -10.10 10.49 -15.14
CA THR A 56 -11.15 9.53 -15.51
C THR A 56 -11.24 9.30 -17.01
N ASP A 57 -11.04 10.33 -17.83
CA ASP A 57 -11.00 10.18 -19.29
C ASP A 57 -9.79 9.34 -19.73
N TYR A 58 -8.65 9.49 -19.04
CA TYR A 58 -7.48 8.64 -19.27
C TYR A 58 -7.73 7.17 -18.91
N PHE A 59 -8.42 6.89 -17.80
CA PHE A 59 -8.78 5.51 -17.44
C PHE A 59 -9.61 4.82 -18.52
N LYS A 60 -10.55 5.56 -19.12
CA LYS A 60 -11.40 5.06 -20.23
C LYS A 60 -10.61 4.79 -21.53
N SER A 61 -9.45 5.40 -21.70
CA SER A 61 -8.62 5.17 -22.89
C SER A 61 -7.96 3.79 -22.91
N GLY A 62 -7.88 3.10 -21.76
CA GLY A 62 -7.18 1.83 -21.62
C GLY A 62 -5.65 1.94 -21.57
N GLU A 63 -5.13 3.17 -21.60
CA GLU A 63 -3.69 3.45 -21.58
C GLU A 63 -3.05 3.14 -20.23
N PRO A 64 -1.72 2.83 -20.18
CA PRO A 64 -1.04 2.42 -18.96
C PRO A 64 -0.96 3.50 -17.88
N ILE A 65 -1.13 3.07 -16.62
CA ILE A 65 -1.02 3.88 -15.40
C ILE A 65 0.17 3.37 -14.60
N MET A 66 1.08 4.24 -14.19
CA MET A 66 2.26 3.92 -13.41
C MET A 66 2.12 4.41 -11.97
N ALA A 67 2.31 3.52 -11.00
CA ALA A 67 2.43 3.87 -9.60
C ALA A 67 3.62 3.14 -8.95
N HIS A 68 4.03 3.56 -7.75
CA HIS A 68 5.09 2.87 -7.00
C HIS A 68 4.47 1.96 -5.94
N ASN A 69 4.57 0.65 -6.13
CA ASN A 69 3.76 -0.35 -5.42
C ASN A 69 2.28 -0.30 -5.85
N ALA A 70 2.06 -0.28 -7.16
CA ALA A 70 0.79 -0.01 -7.82
C ALA A 70 -0.42 -0.84 -7.33
N GLU A 71 -0.19 -1.96 -6.63
CA GLU A 71 -1.24 -2.72 -5.95
C GLU A 71 -1.96 -1.86 -4.89
N PHE A 72 -1.23 -0.95 -4.22
CA PHE A 72 -1.80 -0.05 -3.23
C PHE A 72 -2.79 0.93 -3.88
N GLU A 73 -2.36 1.67 -4.89
CA GLU A 73 -3.22 2.62 -5.61
C GLU A 73 -4.41 1.90 -6.24
N ARG A 74 -4.18 0.75 -6.87
CA ARG A 74 -5.24 -0.04 -7.49
C ARG A 74 -6.35 -0.40 -6.51
N HIS A 75 -6.01 -0.91 -5.31
CA HIS A 75 -7.00 -1.24 -4.29
C HIS A 75 -7.75 0.00 -3.78
N LEU A 76 -7.06 1.14 -3.68
CA LEU A 76 -7.73 2.37 -3.26
C LEU A 76 -8.69 2.89 -4.35
N PHE A 77 -8.36 2.71 -5.62
CA PHE A 77 -9.31 2.97 -6.70
C PHE A 77 -10.49 2.00 -6.66
N ASP A 78 -10.24 0.70 -6.47
CA ASP A 78 -11.27 -0.34 -6.46
C ASP A 78 -12.26 -0.19 -5.29
N PHE A 79 -11.81 0.22 -4.10
CA PHE A 79 -12.62 0.14 -2.87
C PHE A 79 -12.94 1.49 -2.23
N VAL A 80 -12.18 2.54 -2.50
CA VAL A 80 -12.36 3.84 -1.84
C VAL A 80 -12.79 4.89 -2.84
N ILE A 81 -11.99 5.19 -3.85
CA ILE A 81 -12.26 6.33 -4.74
C ILE A 81 -13.53 6.09 -5.56
N THR A 82 -13.72 4.92 -6.15
CA THR A 82 -14.92 4.63 -6.95
C THR A 82 -16.20 4.53 -6.12
N ALA A 83 -16.09 4.32 -4.81
CA ALA A 83 -17.25 4.39 -3.91
C ALA A 83 -17.76 5.83 -3.71
N ASP A 84 -16.83 6.80 -3.79
CA ASP A 84 -17.13 8.23 -3.59
C ASP A 84 -17.45 8.96 -4.90
N TYR A 85 -17.00 8.42 -6.04
CA TYR A 85 -17.13 9.04 -7.35
C TYR A 85 -17.67 8.04 -8.39
N ASP A 86 -18.62 8.50 -9.21
CA ASP A 86 -19.34 7.67 -10.19
C ASP A 86 -18.50 7.41 -11.46
N PHE A 87 -17.51 6.50 -11.34
CA PHE A 87 -16.77 5.96 -12.49
C PHE A 87 -16.22 4.55 -12.20
N ASP A 88 -15.98 3.78 -13.26
CA ASP A 88 -15.39 2.45 -13.15
C ASP A 88 -13.88 2.52 -12.86
N PRO A 89 -13.35 1.66 -11.96
CA PRO A 89 -11.91 1.62 -11.71
C PRO A 89 -11.13 1.18 -12.94
N PRO A 90 -9.86 1.59 -13.08
CA PRO A 90 -9.00 1.12 -14.16
C PRO A 90 -8.82 -0.40 -14.12
N ALA A 91 -8.83 -1.06 -15.29
CA ALA A 91 -8.58 -2.48 -15.39
C ALA A 91 -7.17 -2.84 -14.86
N VAL A 92 -7.03 -4.06 -14.30
CA VAL A 92 -5.73 -4.56 -13.77
C VAL A 92 -4.63 -4.45 -14.83
N GLU A 93 -4.97 -4.65 -16.09
CA GLU A 93 -4.04 -4.63 -17.22
C GLU A 93 -3.47 -3.24 -17.55
N GLN A 94 -4.13 -2.17 -17.08
CA GLN A 94 -3.60 -0.81 -17.24
C GLN A 94 -2.48 -0.50 -16.25
N TRP A 95 -2.47 -1.15 -15.10
CA TRP A 95 -1.52 -0.86 -14.04
C TRP A 95 -0.11 -1.33 -14.36
N ARG A 96 0.85 -0.45 -14.12
CA ARG A 96 2.29 -0.70 -14.18
C ARG A 96 2.90 -0.31 -12.83
N CYS A 97 3.90 -1.04 -12.40
CA CYS A 97 4.50 -0.87 -11.08
C CYS A 97 5.99 -0.53 -11.20
N SER A 98 6.37 0.67 -10.79
CA SER A 98 7.78 1.09 -10.79
C SER A 98 8.63 0.33 -9.77
N MET A 99 8.02 -0.19 -8.69
CA MET A 99 8.69 -1.10 -7.76
C MET A 99 9.01 -2.44 -8.44
N ALA A 100 8.11 -2.99 -9.24
CA ALA A 100 8.37 -4.20 -10.03
C ALA A 100 9.50 -3.96 -11.03
N LEU A 101 9.48 -2.83 -11.76
CA LEU A 101 10.60 -2.44 -12.65
C LEU A 101 11.94 -2.34 -11.91
N ALA A 102 11.93 -1.79 -10.69
CA ALA A 102 13.13 -1.71 -9.87
C ALA A 102 13.66 -3.10 -9.51
N LEU A 103 12.80 -4.00 -9.06
CA LEU A 103 13.15 -5.36 -8.64
C LEU A 103 13.70 -6.20 -9.80
N VAL A 104 13.06 -6.18 -10.97
CA VAL A 104 13.57 -6.91 -12.15
C VAL A 104 14.87 -6.31 -12.70
N SER A 105 15.16 -5.06 -12.36
CA SER A 105 16.42 -4.38 -12.67
C SER A 105 17.50 -4.57 -11.59
N GLY A 106 17.22 -5.34 -10.51
CA GLY A 106 18.15 -5.59 -9.41
C GLY A 106 18.32 -4.41 -8.42
N TYR A 107 17.37 -3.47 -8.41
CA TYR A 107 17.37 -2.32 -7.51
C TYR A 107 16.48 -2.52 -6.28
N PRO A 108 16.64 -1.69 -5.22
CA PRO A 108 15.80 -1.75 -4.04
C PRO A 108 14.33 -1.42 -4.33
N ALA A 109 13.39 -2.11 -3.66
CA ALA A 109 11.96 -1.93 -3.81
C ALA A 109 11.44 -0.55 -3.40
N GLY A 110 11.95 0.03 -2.31
CA GLY A 110 11.43 1.30 -1.78
C GLY A 110 11.91 2.52 -2.58
N LEU A 111 10.98 3.43 -2.93
CA LEU A 111 11.22 4.57 -3.81
C LEU A 111 12.41 5.43 -3.38
N GLY A 112 12.52 5.78 -2.11
CA GLY A 112 13.65 6.59 -1.61
C GLY A 112 15.01 5.85 -1.70
N ARG A 113 15.04 4.52 -1.51
CA ARG A 113 16.26 3.71 -1.69
C ARG A 113 16.59 3.53 -3.17
N LEU A 114 15.59 3.39 -4.00
CA LEU A 114 15.72 3.36 -5.46
C LEU A 114 16.32 4.67 -5.99
N ALA A 115 15.78 5.80 -5.59
CA ALA A 115 16.29 7.12 -5.97
C ALA A 115 17.77 7.29 -5.62
N LYS A 116 18.15 6.86 -4.41
CA LYS A 116 19.53 6.90 -3.94
C LYS A 116 20.44 5.96 -4.75
N ALA A 117 19.99 4.74 -5.04
CA ALA A 117 20.76 3.76 -5.82
C ALA A 117 20.97 4.23 -7.27
N LEU A 118 19.96 4.84 -7.87
CA LEU A 118 20.03 5.45 -9.22
C LEU A 118 20.74 6.81 -9.23
N LYS A 119 21.15 7.34 -8.07
CA LYS A 119 21.77 8.68 -7.93
C LYS A 119 20.91 9.77 -8.59
N LEU A 120 19.59 9.72 -8.35
CA LEU A 120 18.70 10.75 -8.84
C LEU A 120 19.01 12.09 -8.16
N PRO A 121 18.94 13.23 -8.89
CA PRO A 121 19.12 14.54 -8.29
C PRO A 121 18.04 14.86 -7.25
N THR A 122 16.87 14.28 -7.50
CA THR A 122 15.68 14.39 -6.67
C THR A 122 15.70 13.28 -5.61
N GLN A 123 15.75 13.61 -4.33
CA GLN A 123 15.75 12.63 -3.24
C GLN A 123 14.55 12.84 -2.32
N LYS A 124 13.98 11.75 -1.83
CA LYS A 124 12.82 11.75 -0.92
C LYS A 124 13.07 12.66 0.30
N GLN A 125 12.10 13.52 0.62
CA GLN A 125 12.20 14.44 1.73
C GLN A 125 12.08 13.74 3.09
N SER A 126 12.92 14.09 4.05
CA SER A 126 12.95 13.50 5.40
C SER A 126 11.69 13.79 6.24
N GLN A 127 10.91 14.81 5.89
CA GLN A 127 9.72 15.23 6.62
C GLN A 127 8.50 14.33 6.39
N GLY A 128 8.47 13.55 5.31
CA GLY A 128 7.37 12.65 4.98
C GLY A 128 7.03 11.65 6.09
N THR A 129 8.03 11.09 6.78
CA THR A 129 7.78 10.15 7.89
C THR A 129 6.95 10.75 9.02
N ARG A 130 7.15 12.05 9.33
CA ARG A 130 6.35 12.75 10.34
C ARG A 130 4.91 12.92 9.85
N LEU A 131 4.72 13.41 8.63
CA LEU A 131 3.39 13.63 8.04
C LEU A 131 2.59 12.33 7.98
N ILE A 132 3.18 11.25 7.48
CA ILE A 132 2.54 9.93 7.43
C ILE A 132 2.09 9.48 8.82
N ARG A 133 2.96 9.60 9.84
CA ARG A 133 2.60 9.21 11.20
C ARG A 133 1.48 10.06 11.80
N GLU A 134 1.46 11.37 11.54
CA GLU A 134 0.48 12.29 12.12
C GLU A 134 -0.87 12.29 11.40
N TYR A 135 -0.89 12.05 10.08
CA TYR A 135 -2.09 12.23 9.26
C TYR A 135 -2.59 10.97 8.56
N CYS A 136 -1.77 9.92 8.45
CA CYS A 136 -2.10 8.73 7.66
C CYS A 136 -2.33 7.46 8.51
N CYS A 137 -1.67 7.35 9.67
CA CYS A 137 -1.76 6.16 10.54
C CYS A 137 -2.96 6.21 11.49
N ALA A 138 -3.25 5.09 12.15
CA ALA A 138 -4.28 4.99 13.18
C ALA A 138 -4.11 6.10 14.25
N ASN A 139 -5.23 6.66 14.71
CA ASN A 139 -5.30 7.87 15.55
C ASN A 139 -4.74 9.14 14.88
N HIS A 140 -4.86 9.22 13.57
CA HIS A 140 -4.43 10.39 12.79
C HIS A 140 -5.16 11.68 13.16
N LEU A 141 -4.50 12.81 12.91
CA LEU A 141 -5.15 14.10 12.95
C LEU A 141 -6.05 14.28 11.71
N THR A 142 -7.25 14.81 11.90
CA THR A 142 -8.19 15.08 10.81
C THR A 142 -7.93 16.43 10.14
N GLU A 143 -7.36 17.38 10.88
CA GLU A 143 -7.04 18.73 10.41
C GLU A 143 -5.53 18.93 10.33
N PHE A 144 -5.07 19.53 9.24
CA PHE A 144 -3.67 19.88 9.07
C PHE A 144 -3.29 21.04 9.97
N LYS A 145 -2.13 20.92 10.63
CA LYS A 145 -1.46 22.06 11.28
C LYS A 145 -1.02 23.08 10.22
N GLU A 146 -0.77 24.31 10.65
CA GLU A 146 -0.27 25.37 9.77
C GLU A 146 1.00 24.91 9.02
N GLY A 147 0.97 25.04 7.69
CA GLY A 147 2.06 24.66 6.80
C GLY A 147 2.19 23.16 6.49
N ASP A 148 1.49 22.27 7.21
CA ASP A 148 1.59 20.81 6.97
C ASP A 148 0.81 20.37 5.73
N LYS A 149 -0.20 21.12 5.33
CA LYS A 149 -0.96 20.85 4.11
C LYS A 149 -0.08 21.02 2.86
N GLU A 150 0.64 22.13 2.79
CA GLU A 150 1.58 22.42 1.70
C GLU A 150 2.76 21.43 1.68
N LEU A 151 3.19 21.00 2.87
CA LEU A 151 4.22 19.96 2.98
C LEU A 151 3.74 18.60 2.51
N MET A 152 2.47 18.22 2.79
CA MET A 152 1.86 16.98 2.30
C MET A 152 1.75 16.99 0.78
N GLN A 153 1.27 18.11 0.21
CA GLN A 153 1.22 18.28 -1.24
C GLN A 153 2.61 18.12 -1.86
N THR A 154 3.59 18.88 -1.38
CA THR A 154 4.97 18.79 -1.87
C THR A 154 5.54 17.38 -1.75
N TYR A 155 5.19 16.66 -0.69
CA TYR A 155 5.64 15.28 -0.47
C TYR A 155 5.07 14.32 -1.53
N CYS A 156 3.77 14.36 -1.77
CA CYS A 156 3.09 13.51 -2.76
C CYS A 156 3.55 13.85 -4.20
N GLU A 157 3.63 15.16 -4.55
CA GLU A 157 4.16 15.60 -5.86
C GLU A 157 5.60 15.10 -6.09
N TYR A 158 6.39 15.08 -5.03
CA TYR A 158 7.78 14.65 -5.08
C TYR A 158 7.92 13.15 -5.33
N ASP A 159 7.02 12.33 -4.76
CA ASP A 159 7.02 10.89 -4.99
C ASP A 159 6.68 10.59 -6.47
N VAL A 160 5.76 11.32 -7.12
CA VAL A 160 5.51 11.24 -8.58
C VAL A 160 6.75 11.65 -9.39
N LEU A 161 7.40 12.75 -9.02
CA LEU A 161 8.60 13.21 -9.71
C LEU A 161 9.74 12.16 -9.65
N VAL A 162 10.01 11.64 -8.45
CA VAL A 162 11.05 10.62 -8.23
C VAL A 162 10.72 9.34 -9.00
N MET A 163 9.47 8.89 -8.95
CA MET A 163 9.02 7.71 -9.68
C MET A 163 9.23 7.87 -11.18
N ARG A 164 8.79 8.98 -11.76
CA ARG A 164 8.94 9.28 -13.20
C ARG A 164 10.41 9.30 -13.63
N GLU A 165 11.29 9.93 -12.85
CA GLU A 165 12.72 9.95 -13.11
C GLU A 165 13.38 8.57 -12.96
N ALA A 166 12.92 7.77 -12.01
CA ALA A 166 13.39 6.39 -11.84
C ALA A 166 13.01 5.51 -13.02
N VAL A 167 11.75 5.56 -13.46
CA VAL A 167 11.24 4.75 -14.59
C VAL A 167 12.05 4.98 -15.86
N LYS A 168 12.47 6.21 -16.13
CA LYS A 168 13.33 6.54 -17.31
C LYS A 168 14.70 5.86 -17.29
N ARG A 169 15.17 5.37 -16.14
CA ARG A 169 16.49 4.75 -15.95
C ARG A 169 16.45 3.25 -15.69
N LEU A 170 15.26 2.71 -15.47
CA LEU A 170 15.06 1.28 -15.24
C LEU A 170 14.90 0.53 -16.56
N ARG A 171 15.24 -0.76 -16.53
CA ARG A 171 14.97 -1.66 -17.67
C ARG A 171 13.44 -1.76 -17.86
N PRO A 172 12.95 -1.54 -19.07
CA PRO A 172 11.54 -1.80 -19.34
C PRO A 172 11.26 -3.31 -19.22
N MET A 173 10.07 -3.66 -18.77
CA MET A 173 9.53 -5.01 -18.86
C MET A 173 8.90 -5.23 -20.23
N SER A 174 9.03 -6.46 -20.76
CA SER A 174 8.35 -6.89 -21.97
C SER A 174 6.85 -7.09 -21.75
N ASP A 175 6.08 -7.24 -22.81
CA ASP A 175 4.65 -7.52 -22.71
C ASP A 175 4.37 -8.83 -21.95
N ASP A 176 5.18 -9.87 -22.15
CA ASP A 176 5.07 -11.13 -21.43
C ASP A 176 5.32 -10.95 -19.92
N GLU A 177 6.36 -10.19 -19.53
CA GLU A 177 6.65 -9.88 -18.13
C GLU A 177 5.50 -9.08 -17.49
N TRP A 178 4.85 -8.17 -18.22
CA TRP A 178 3.67 -7.46 -17.73
C TRP A 178 2.46 -8.39 -17.62
N GLN A 179 2.26 -9.34 -18.52
CA GLN A 179 1.20 -10.34 -18.41
C GLN A 179 1.40 -11.21 -17.15
N GLU A 180 2.63 -11.65 -16.87
CA GLU A 180 2.97 -12.37 -15.64
C GLU A 180 2.72 -11.52 -14.39
N TYR A 181 3.09 -10.24 -14.40
CA TYR A 181 2.78 -9.32 -13.32
C TYR A 181 1.27 -9.21 -13.08
N HIS A 182 0.47 -9.00 -14.12
CA HIS A 182 -0.99 -8.92 -13.99
C HIS A 182 -1.62 -10.26 -13.55
N LEU A 183 -1.10 -11.38 -14.04
CA LEU A 183 -1.55 -12.70 -13.56
C LEU A 183 -1.27 -12.86 -12.05
N ASN A 184 -0.10 -12.44 -11.59
CA ASN A 184 0.25 -12.46 -10.18
C ASN A 184 -0.71 -11.57 -9.35
N GLN A 185 -1.02 -10.36 -9.83
CA GLN A 185 -2.02 -9.50 -9.17
C GLN A 185 -3.37 -10.21 -9.04
N ARG A 186 -3.90 -10.81 -10.11
CA ARG A 186 -5.17 -11.56 -10.07
C ARG A 186 -5.13 -12.75 -9.12
N ILE A 187 -4.00 -13.45 -9.01
CA ILE A 187 -3.83 -14.56 -8.06
C ILE A 187 -3.88 -14.02 -6.62
N ASN A 188 -3.21 -12.90 -6.34
CA ASN A 188 -3.20 -12.27 -5.02
C ASN A 188 -4.59 -11.76 -4.64
N ASP A 189 -5.31 -11.11 -5.57
CA ASP A 189 -6.68 -10.61 -5.35
C ASP A 189 -7.67 -11.73 -5.02
N ARG A 190 -7.55 -12.87 -5.71
CA ARG A 190 -8.37 -14.05 -5.44
C ARG A 190 -8.08 -14.63 -4.06
N GLY A 191 -6.84 -14.56 -3.61
CA GLY A 191 -6.38 -15.15 -2.36
C GLY A 191 -6.41 -16.69 -2.35
N ILE A 192 -6.22 -17.25 -1.17
CA ILE A 192 -6.27 -18.68 -0.90
C ILE A 192 -7.47 -18.95 0.00
N PRO A 193 -8.37 -19.90 -0.34
CA PRO A 193 -9.50 -20.23 0.52
C PRO A 193 -9.00 -20.88 1.82
N VAL A 194 -9.55 -20.44 2.95
CA VAL A 194 -9.28 -20.98 4.28
C VAL A 194 -10.57 -21.52 4.86
N ASP A 195 -10.53 -22.74 5.37
CA ASP A 195 -11.63 -23.32 6.13
C ASP A 195 -11.68 -22.68 7.53
N VAL A 196 -12.53 -21.66 7.64
CA VAL A 196 -12.65 -20.87 8.87
C VAL A 196 -13.22 -21.69 10.03
N ASP A 197 -14.16 -22.61 9.75
CA ASP A 197 -14.79 -23.44 10.77
C ASP A 197 -13.78 -24.46 11.32
N PHE A 198 -12.98 -25.04 10.45
CA PHE A 198 -11.87 -25.91 10.86
C PHE A 198 -10.86 -25.13 11.72
N CYS A 199 -10.45 -23.93 11.31
CA CYS A 199 -9.53 -23.08 12.06
C CYS A 199 -10.09 -22.71 13.44
N ALA A 200 -11.37 -22.32 13.52
CA ALA A 200 -12.02 -22.00 14.78
C ALA A 200 -12.07 -23.21 15.73
N SER A 201 -12.42 -24.38 15.19
CA SER A 201 -12.41 -25.64 15.93
C SER A 201 -11.00 -26.00 16.44
N ALA A 202 -9.98 -25.91 15.56
CA ALA A 202 -8.60 -26.18 15.92
C ALA A 202 -8.10 -25.23 17.03
N LEU A 203 -8.45 -23.94 16.96
CA LEU A 203 -8.10 -22.95 17.99
C LEU A 203 -8.74 -23.26 19.35
N SER A 204 -10.01 -23.70 19.38
CA SER A 204 -10.69 -24.09 20.61
C SER A 204 -10.00 -25.28 21.29
N TYR A 205 -9.63 -26.30 20.54
CA TYR A 205 -8.86 -27.45 21.07
C TYR A 205 -7.46 -27.07 21.51
N SER A 206 -6.79 -26.19 20.78
CA SER A 206 -5.45 -25.71 21.13
C SER A 206 -5.43 -25.02 22.50
N GLY A 207 -6.46 -24.26 22.83
CA GLY A 207 -6.62 -23.63 24.15
C GLY A 207 -6.69 -24.68 25.27
N VAL A 208 -7.56 -25.66 25.13
CA VAL A 208 -7.72 -26.74 26.13
C VAL A 208 -6.42 -27.52 26.34
N ILE A 209 -5.77 -27.94 25.25
CA ILE A 209 -4.50 -28.68 25.33
C ILE A 209 -3.40 -27.85 26.00
N ALA A 210 -3.33 -26.54 25.69
CA ALA A 210 -2.37 -25.65 26.32
C ALA A 210 -2.61 -25.50 27.83
N ASP A 211 -3.84 -25.39 28.27
CA ASP A 211 -4.21 -25.29 29.68
C ASP A 211 -3.88 -26.60 30.43
N ASP A 212 -4.22 -27.75 29.87
CA ASP A 212 -3.87 -29.06 30.43
C ASP A 212 -2.34 -29.23 30.56
N ALA A 213 -1.60 -28.89 29.51
CA ALA A 213 -0.13 -28.96 29.51
C ALA A 213 0.47 -28.00 30.53
N ASN A 214 -0.07 -26.79 30.69
CA ASN A 214 0.38 -25.81 31.68
C ASN A 214 0.12 -26.32 33.12
N ALA A 215 -1.05 -26.92 33.37
CA ALA A 215 -1.41 -27.49 34.65
C ALA A 215 -0.46 -28.64 35.03
N GLU A 216 -0.18 -29.54 34.10
CA GLU A 216 0.72 -30.67 34.31
C GLU A 216 2.16 -30.23 34.56
N ILE A 217 2.70 -29.28 33.78
CA ILE A 217 4.03 -28.73 33.99
C ILE A 217 4.13 -28.04 35.33
N SER A 218 3.13 -27.26 35.72
CA SER A 218 3.12 -26.60 37.03
C SER A 218 3.16 -27.63 38.18
N LYS A 219 2.42 -28.72 38.04
CA LYS A 219 2.42 -29.82 39.02
C LYS A 219 3.76 -30.54 39.10
N LEU A 220 4.34 -30.88 37.95
CA LEU A 220 5.63 -31.61 37.84
C LEU A 220 6.80 -30.78 38.39
N THR A 221 6.74 -29.47 38.24
CA THR A 221 7.82 -28.56 38.64
C THR A 221 7.60 -27.89 40.01
N GLY A 222 6.54 -28.29 40.73
CA GLY A 222 6.22 -27.66 42.02
C GLY A 222 5.90 -26.16 41.91
N GLY A 223 5.35 -25.73 40.75
CA GLY A 223 5.00 -24.33 40.49
C GLY A 223 6.15 -23.47 39.91
N LEU A 224 7.33 -24.03 39.71
CA LEU A 224 8.46 -23.31 39.12
C LEU A 224 8.24 -22.93 37.66
N MET A 225 7.45 -23.71 36.92
CA MET A 225 7.02 -23.42 35.56
C MET A 225 5.49 -23.40 35.52
N THR A 226 4.93 -22.36 34.90
CA THR A 226 3.49 -22.17 34.78
C THR A 226 2.99 -22.23 33.36
N LYS A 227 3.90 -22.24 32.37
CA LYS A 227 3.57 -22.31 30.95
C LYS A 227 4.47 -23.30 30.22
N HIS A 228 3.89 -24.12 29.35
CA HIS A 228 4.63 -25.10 28.52
C HIS A 228 5.63 -24.44 27.56
N THR A 229 5.44 -23.15 27.21
CA THR A 229 6.36 -22.38 26.37
C THR A 229 7.43 -21.61 27.16
N GLN A 230 7.40 -21.68 28.51
CA GLN A 230 8.35 -20.94 29.34
C GLN A 230 9.75 -21.50 29.16
N ARG A 231 10.67 -20.64 28.71
CA ARG A 231 12.09 -20.96 28.64
C ARG A 231 12.78 -20.55 29.93
N LYS A 232 13.79 -21.31 30.35
CA LYS A 232 14.64 -20.95 31.49
C LYS A 232 15.35 -19.62 31.14
N SER A 233 15.15 -18.59 31.97
CA SER A 233 15.90 -17.33 31.92
C SER A 233 17.31 -17.54 32.47
#